data_39365dcac04c5ab2f07c0412a72d4360
#
_entry.id   39365dcac04c5ab2f07c0412a72d4360
#
_cell.length_a   1.000
_cell.length_b   1.000
_cell.length_c   1.000
_cell.angle_alpha   90.00
_cell.angle_beta   90.00
_cell.angle_gamma   90.00
#
_symmetry.space_group_name_H-M   'P 1'
#
loop_
_entity.id
_entity.type
_entity.pdbx_description
1 polymer ?
#
loop_
_entity_poly.entity_id
_entity_poly.type
_entity_poly.pdbx_seq_one_letter_code
_entity_poly.pdbx_strand_id
1 'polypeptide(L)'
;MNPFRSSVLPLTLTLLVGACGSERGPVTLGMAGPFEEGFGAANRRGAELALAEINAAGGLNGEPLTIVFRDDGGDGSRAAAIAQEFVDDAAISAVIGHVTSGAMIAAAKVYDGHIAAVATTASSAALTGISPWVFRVISSDSANGVDLARFAERLGKRRAAVLYENDTYGRGLADSFRRQFGGEVITFDPIDADGTDADVHIAWFVQRRPDLVFVAGTERSGLALLREARRQQLGADFLGGDGWTGVVADPVLAEGALVGAPFTSLDSRPEAQRFVEAFRARFSEDPDGNAALAYDAVQIVVAGIRAVGTDRTALRDWLAGRTAEQAIPGVTGALAFHASGDPVGKSFVMTRIRNGTLAPAEGAR
;
A
#
# COMPACT_ATOMS: atom_id res chain seq x y z
N MET A 1 -40.89 -87.06 0.00
CA MET A 1 -41.46 -85.84 -0.58
C MET A 1 -40.81 -84.68 0.16
N ASN A 2 -39.78 -84.05 -0.45
CA ASN A 2 -39.08 -82.87 0.11
C ASN A 2 -39.41 -81.65 -0.73
N PRO A 3 -39.82 -80.52 -0.18
CA PRO A 3 -39.97 -79.30 -0.94
C PRO A 3 -38.66 -78.51 -0.91
N PHE A 4 -38.23 -78.15 -2.11
CA PHE A 4 -37.13 -77.22 -2.34
C PHE A 4 -37.45 -75.83 -1.77
N ARG A 5 -36.59 -75.32 -0.89
CA ARG A 5 -36.57 -73.91 -0.45
C ARG A 5 -35.62 -73.15 -1.37
N SER A 6 -36.16 -72.30 -2.25
CA SER A 6 -35.36 -71.34 -3.04
C SER A 6 -35.01 -70.14 -2.19
N SER A 7 -33.72 -69.96 -1.87
CA SER A 7 -33.20 -68.76 -1.20
C SER A 7 -32.95 -67.71 -2.26
N VAL A 8 -33.72 -66.63 -2.23
CA VAL A 8 -33.47 -65.41 -3.04
C VAL A 8 -32.52 -64.53 -2.25
N LEU A 9 -31.28 -64.35 -2.79
CA LEU A 9 -30.29 -63.45 -2.27
C LEU A 9 -30.58 -62.02 -2.78
N PRO A 10 -30.71 -60.98 -1.91
CA PRO A 10 -30.90 -59.60 -2.41
C PRO A 10 -29.55 -59.05 -2.92
N LEU A 11 -29.54 -58.67 -4.16
CA LEU A 11 -28.43 -57.99 -4.82
C LEU A 11 -28.45 -56.51 -4.34
N THR A 12 -27.61 -56.14 -3.38
CA THR A 12 -27.46 -54.75 -2.94
C THR A 12 -26.65 -53.99 -3.97
N LEU A 13 -27.31 -53.18 -4.77
CA LEU A 13 -26.68 -52.25 -5.74
C LEU A 13 -26.11 -51.05 -4.99
N THR A 14 -24.81 -51.04 -4.71
CA THR A 14 -24.13 -49.89 -4.14
C THR A 14 -23.94 -48.85 -5.21
N LEU A 15 -24.76 -47.77 -5.20
CA LEU A 15 -24.51 -46.59 -6.01
C LEU A 15 -23.26 -45.86 -5.47
N LEU A 16 -22.14 -46.00 -6.17
CA LEU A 16 -21.00 -45.08 -6.05
C LEU A 16 -21.42 -43.75 -6.66
N VAL A 17 -21.86 -42.81 -5.81
CA VAL A 17 -21.95 -41.40 -6.18
C VAL A 17 -20.51 -40.90 -6.34
N GLY A 18 -19.99 -40.90 -7.55
CA GLY A 18 -18.77 -40.24 -7.93
C GLY A 18 -18.94 -38.75 -7.67
N ALA A 19 -18.42 -38.26 -6.55
CA ALA A 19 -18.20 -36.85 -6.33
C ALA A 19 -17.14 -36.41 -7.35
N CYS A 20 -17.55 -35.92 -8.53
CA CYS A 20 -16.70 -35.07 -9.36
C CYS A 20 -16.45 -33.77 -8.60
N GLY A 21 -15.59 -33.82 -7.58
CA GLY A 21 -14.89 -32.66 -7.09
C GLY A 21 -13.91 -32.27 -8.23
N SER A 22 -14.20 -31.21 -8.97
CA SER A 22 -13.16 -30.56 -9.75
C SER A 22 -12.04 -30.26 -8.75
N GLU A 23 -10.88 -30.86 -8.94
CA GLU A 23 -9.65 -30.46 -8.23
C GLU A 23 -9.45 -28.97 -8.58
N ARG A 24 -9.84 -28.10 -7.65
CA ARG A 24 -9.56 -26.68 -7.75
C ARG A 24 -8.09 -26.54 -7.38
N GLY A 25 -7.27 -26.14 -8.32
CA GLY A 25 -5.86 -25.87 -8.07
C GLY A 25 -5.67 -24.72 -7.07
N PRO A 26 -4.43 -24.51 -6.59
CA PRO A 26 -4.14 -23.41 -5.65
C PRO A 26 -4.58 -22.08 -6.22
N VAL A 27 -5.14 -21.22 -5.36
CA VAL A 27 -5.48 -19.86 -5.73
C VAL A 27 -4.20 -19.04 -5.81
N THR A 28 -3.96 -18.39 -6.95
CA THR A 28 -2.72 -17.64 -7.20
C THR A 28 -3.01 -16.17 -7.41
N LEU A 29 -2.23 -15.30 -6.73
CA LEU A 29 -2.17 -13.86 -6.94
C LEU A 29 -0.82 -13.48 -7.53
N GLY A 30 -0.77 -12.41 -8.34
CA GLY A 30 0.47 -11.73 -8.68
C GLY A 30 0.77 -10.63 -7.67
N MET A 31 2.05 -10.35 -7.40
CA MET A 31 2.47 -9.15 -6.69
C MET A 31 3.73 -8.57 -7.32
N ALA A 32 3.71 -7.26 -7.61
CA ALA A 32 4.84 -6.56 -8.22
C ALA A 32 5.19 -5.27 -7.47
N GLY A 33 6.50 -5.00 -7.38
CA GLY A 33 7.05 -3.81 -6.75
C GLY A 33 8.56 -3.86 -6.68
N PRO A 34 9.24 -2.77 -6.26
CA PRO A 34 10.69 -2.69 -6.13
C PRO A 34 11.15 -3.32 -4.80
N PHE A 35 11.17 -4.65 -4.72
CA PHE A 35 11.38 -5.39 -3.46
C PHE A 35 12.79 -5.32 -2.91
N GLU A 36 13.76 -4.83 -3.67
CA GLU A 36 15.11 -4.51 -3.21
C GLU A 36 15.18 -3.17 -2.45
N GLU A 37 14.18 -2.28 -2.62
CA GLU A 37 14.06 -1.04 -1.86
C GLU A 37 13.36 -1.28 -0.52
N GLY A 38 13.72 -0.51 0.53
CA GLY A 38 13.19 -0.68 1.89
C GLY A 38 11.66 -0.70 1.96
N PHE A 39 11.00 0.28 1.34
CA PHE A 39 9.55 0.37 1.28
C PHE A 39 8.89 -0.77 0.47
N GLY A 40 9.56 -1.23 -0.60
CA GLY A 40 9.11 -2.38 -1.39
C GLY A 40 9.23 -3.68 -0.60
N ALA A 41 10.33 -3.88 0.11
CA ALA A 41 10.53 -5.01 1.01
C ALA A 41 9.50 -5.03 2.14
N ALA A 42 9.13 -3.88 2.70
CA ALA A 42 8.06 -3.77 3.70
C ALA A 42 6.69 -4.16 3.13
N ASN A 43 6.36 -3.71 1.91
CA ASN A 43 5.15 -4.15 1.18
C ASN A 43 5.13 -5.68 1.04
N ARG A 44 6.23 -6.28 0.61
CA ARG A 44 6.33 -7.73 0.47
C ARG A 44 6.10 -8.46 1.80
N ARG A 45 6.71 -8.00 2.90
CA ARG A 45 6.50 -8.59 4.24
C ARG A 45 5.04 -8.52 4.71
N GLY A 46 4.34 -7.42 4.44
CA GLY A 46 2.91 -7.30 4.71
C GLY A 46 2.07 -8.34 3.98
N ALA A 47 2.34 -8.53 2.68
CA ALA A 47 1.67 -9.55 1.87
C ALA A 47 2.02 -10.98 2.32
N GLU A 48 3.29 -11.25 2.68
CA GLU A 48 3.75 -12.55 3.21
C GLU A 48 3.11 -12.89 4.56
N LEU A 49 2.86 -11.89 5.41
CA LEU A 49 2.11 -12.12 6.66
C LEU A 49 0.67 -12.51 6.36
N ALA A 50 -0.03 -11.75 5.51
CA ALA A 50 -1.40 -12.07 5.12
C ALA A 50 -1.50 -13.48 4.50
N LEU A 51 -0.58 -13.81 3.59
CA LEU A 51 -0.47 -15.14 2.98
C LEU A 51 -0.33 -16.24 4.03
N ALA A 52 0.57 -16.05 5.00
CA ALA A 52 0.83 -17.04 6.04
C ALA A 52 -0.40 -17.26 6.93
N GLU A 53 -1.09 -16.19 7.35
CA GLU A 53 -2.29 -16.27 8.18
C GLU A 53 -3.45 -16.94 7.45
N ILE A 54 -3.68 -16.61 6.17
CA ILE A 54 -4.72 -17.22 5.35
C ILE A 54 -4.48 -18.72 5.20
N ASN A 55 -3.25 -19.13 4.91
CA ASN A 55 -2.90 -20.54 4.77
C ASN A 55 -2.96 -21.31 6.09
N ALA A 56 -2.55 -20.70 7.20
CA ALA A 56 -2.68 -21.28 8.54
C ALA A 56 -4.16 -21.49 8.94
N ALA A 57 -5.07 -20.65 8.43
CA ALA A 57 -6.52 -20.79 8.62
C ALA A 57 -7.18 -21.80 7.65
N GLY A 58 -6.39 -22.55 6.86
CA GLY A 58 -6.90 -23.58 5.93
C GLY A 58 -7.05 -23.10 4.48
N GLY A 59 -6.46 -21.95 4.12
CA GLY A 59 -6.43 -21.42 2.75
C GLY A 59 -7.76 -20.84 2.29
N LEU A 60 -8.03 -20.98 1.01
CA LEU A 60 -9.24 -20.55 0.34
C LEU A 60 -10.04 -21.77 -0.14
N ASN A 61 -11.17 -22.05 0.51
CA ASN A 61 -12.00 -23.23 0.22
C ASN A 61 -11.24 -24.57 0.34
N GLY A 62 -10.26 -24.64 1.25
CA GLY A 62 -9.41 -25.81 1.45
C GLY A 62 -8.15 -25.87 0.57
N GLU A 63 -8.00 -24.94 -0.38
CA GLU A 63 -6.83 -24.85 -1.24
C GLU A 63 -5.86 -23.78 -0.74
N PRO A 64 -4.54 -23.99 -0.85
CA PRO A 64 -3.57 -23.00 -0.45
C PRO A 64 -3.61 -21.75 -1.34
N LEU A 65 -3.47 -20.57 -0.72
CA LEU A 65 -3.17 -19.34 -1.43
C LEU A 65 -1.68 -19.31 -1.79
N THR A 66 -1.34 -18.84 -2.98
CA THR A 66 0.03 -18.55 -3.41
C THR A 66 0.14 -17.12 -3.95
N ILE A 67 1.34 -16.52 -3.82
CA ILE A 67 1.64 -15.20 -4.40
C ILE A 67 2.91 -15.33 -5.25
N VAL A 68 2.80 -14.98 -6.53
CA VAL A 68 3.93 -14.87 -7.45
C VAL A 68 4.50 -13.47 -7.37
N PHE A 69 5.68 -13.33 -6.78
CA PHE A 69 6.36 -12.05 -6.65
C PHE A 69 7.21 -11.76 -7.88
N ARG A 70 7.15 -10.50 -8.38
CA ARG A 70 7.99 -9.98 -9.46
C ARG A 70 8.56 -8.64 -9.06
N ASP A 71 9.87 -8.50 -9.15
CA ASP A 71 10.53 -7.21 -8.89
C ASP A 71 10.50 -6.34 -10.14
N ASP A 72 9.84 -5.18 -10.07
CA ASP A 72 9.76 -4.20 -11.16
C ASP A 72 10.81 -3.08 -11.05
N GLY A 73 11.55 -3.01 -9.94
CA GLY A 73 12.53 -1.97 -9.66
C GLY A 73 11.96 -0.55 -9.67
N GLY A 74 10.63 -0.39 -9.62
CA GLY A 74 9.95 0.90 -9.78
C GLY A 74 9.93 1.41 -11.23
N ASP A 75 10.44 0.62 -12.20
CA ASP A 75 10.51 1.00 -13.62
C ASP A 75 9.19 0.71 -14.35
N GLY A 76 8.64 1.72 -15.03
CA GLY A 76 7.36 1.59 -15.72
C GLY A 76 7.36 0.62 -16.90
N SER A 77 8.47 0.49 -17.63
CA SER A 77 8.56 -0.43 -18.77
C SER A 77 8.60 -1.88 -18.28
N ARG A 78 9.37 -2.13 -17.22
CA ARG A 78 9.45 -3.44 -16.57
C ARG A 78 8.13 -3.81 -15.90
N ALA A 79 7.46 -2.84 -15.27
CA ALA A 79 6.13 -3.03 -14.70
C ALA A 79 5.08 -3.42 -15.75
N ALA A 80 5.09 -2.79 -16.93
CA ALA A 80 4.19 -3.15 -18.02
C ALA A 80 4.47 -4.57 -18.57
N ALA A 81 5.74 -4.98 -18.65
CA ALA A 81 6.11 -6.34 -19.06
C ALA A 81 5.64 -7.38 -18.04
N ILE A 82 5.85 -7.13 -16.74
CA ILE A 82 5.37 -8.00 -15.65
C ILE A 82 3.83 -8.05 -15.65
N ALA A 83 3.16 -6.93 -15.90
CA ALA A 83 1.71 -6.89 -16.00
C ALA A 83 1.21 -7.81 -17.13
N GLN A 84 1.90 -7.85 -18.28
CA GLN A 84 1.56 -8.75 -19.36
C GLN A 84 1.77 -10.23 -18.96
N GLU A 85 2.88 -10.56 -18.24
CA GLU A 85 3.07 -11.91 -17.70
C GLU A 85 1.90 -12.34 -16.81
N PHE A 86 1.43 -11.45 -15.93
CA PHE A 86 0.31 -11.74 -15.04
C PHE A 86 -1.03 -11.87 -15.76
N VAL A 87 -1.25 -11.11 -16.83
CA VAL A 87 -2.46 -11.23 -17.67
C VAL A 87 -2.47 -12.55 -18.42
N ASP A 88 -1.32 -12.97 -18.99
CA ASP A 88 -1.17 -14.18 -19.80
C ASP A 88 -1.24 -15.46 -18.96
N ASP A 89 -0.90 -15.39 -17.66
CA ASP A 89 -1.02 -16.53 -16.74
C ASP A 89 -2.46 -16.67 -16.21
N ALA A 90 -3.20 -17.63 -16.79
CA ALA A 90 -4.60 -17.89 -16.40
C ALA A 90 -4.77 -18.36 -14.94
N ALA A 91 -3.70 -18.79 -14.26
CA ALA A 91 -3.73 -19.17 -12.86
C ALA A 91 -3.83 -17.95 -11.93
N ILE A 92 -3.37 -16.76 -12.36
CA ILE A 92 -3.39 -15.53 -11.57
C ILE A 92 -4.78 -14.91 -11.62
N SER A 93 -5.43 -14.79 -10.46
CA SER A 93 -6.81 -14.28 -10.33
C SER A 93 -6.88 -12.76 -10.16
N ALA A 94 -5.90 -12.16 -9.49
CA ALA A 94 -5.78 -10.72 -9.27
C ALA A 94 -4.32 -10.35 -9.00
N VAL A 95 -4.03 -9.03 -9.04
CA VAL A 95 -2.70 -8.48 -8.78
C VAL A 95 -2.72 -7.56 -7.56
N ILE A 96 -1.71 -7.68 -6.71
CA ILE A 96 -1.37 -6.76 -5.63
C ILE A 96 -0.22 -5.87 -6.10
N GLY A 97 -0.40 -4.56 -6.02
CA GLY A 97 0.60 -3.61 -6.57
C GLY A 97 0.15 -3.09 -7.94
N HIS A 98 1.02 -2.44 -8.69
CA HIS A 98 2.43 -2.13 -8.39
C HIS A 98 2.55 -1.13 -7.23
N VAL A 99 3.72 -1.14 -6.59
CA VAL A 99 3.97 -0.36 -5.37
C VAL A 99 4.19 1.13 -5.66
N THR A 100 4.93 1.48 -6.74
CA THR A 100 5.18 2.88 -7.10
C THR A 100 4.15 3.42 -8.09
N SER A 101 3.89 4.73 -8.01
CA SER A 101 2.89 5.39 -8.87
C SER A 101 3.21 5.28 -10.36
N GLY A 102 4.48 5.47 -10.75
CA GLY A 102 4.91 5.37 -12.14
C GLY A 102 4.73 3.97 -12.72
N ALA A 103 5.14 2.94 -11.97
CA ALA A 103 4.99 1.53 -12.33
C ALA A 103 3.50 1.15 -12.46
N MET A 104 2.66 1.56 -11.47
CA MET A 104 1.24 1.26 -11.49
C MET A 104 0.51 1.92 -12.67
N ILE A 105 0.85 3.18 -13.01
CA ILE A 105 0.26 3.87 -14.17
C ILE A 105 0.62 3.15 -15.49
N ALA A 106 1.85 2.68 -15.62
CA ALA A 106 2.27 1.92 -16.81
C ALA A 106 1.55 0.57 -16.91
N ALA A 107 1.47 -0.17 -15.80
CA ALA A 107 0.82 -1.47 -15.71
C ALA A 107 -0.71 -1.39 -15.86
N ALA A 108 -1.35 -0.30 -15.41
CA ALA A 108 -2.80 -0.11 -15.46
C ALA A 108 -3.38 -0.27 -16.88
N LYS A 109 -2.64 0.15 -17.89
CA LYS A 109 -3.06 0.01 -19.30
C LYS A 109 -3.11 -1.45 -19.77
N VAL A 110 -2.27 -2.29 -19.18
CA VAL A 110 -2.19 -3.73 -19.50
C VAL A 110 -3.27 -4.49 -18.73
N TYR A 111 -3.56 -4.09 -17.50
CA TYR A 111 -4.59 -4.70 -16.66
C TYR A 111 -6.01 -4.39 -17.13
N ASP A 112 -6.22 -3.27 -17.83
CA ASP A 112 -7.53 -2.80 -18.28
C ASP A 112 -8.24 -3.83 -19.15
N GLY A 113 -9.43 -4.25 -18.74
CA GLY A 113 -10.23 -5.28 -19.42
C GLY A 113 -9.79 -6.72 -19.14
N HIS A 114 -8.74 -6.97 -18.36
CA HIS A 114 -8.13 -8.31 -18.22
C HIS A 114 -8.09 -8.84 -16.79
N ILE A 115 -7.58 -8.08 -15.83
CA ILE A 115 -7.36 -8.54 -14.45
C ILE A 115 -7.44 -7.38 -13.46
N ALA A 116 -8.11 -7.59 -12.33
CA ALA A 116 -8.16 -6.58 -11.27
C ALA A 116 -6.79 -6.42 -10.58
N ALA A 117 -6.37 -5.17 -10.41
CA ALA A 117 -5.16 -4.83 -9.68
C ALA A 117 -5.47 -3.89 -8.51
N VAL A 118 -4.94 -4.22 -7.33
CA VAL A 118 -5.10 -3.41 -6.11
C VAL A 118 -3.74 -2.84 -5.71
N ALA A 119 -3.51 -1.58 -6.06
CA ALA A 119 -2.30 -0.85 -5.68
C ALA A 119 -2.23 -0.67 -4.16
N THR A 120 -1.04 -0.87 -3.61
CA THR A 120 -0.78 -0.74 -2.18
C THR A 120 -0.46 0.70 -1.80
N THR A 121 0.64 1.24 -2.30
CA THR A 121 1.20 2.55 -1.94
C THR A 121 1.27 3.53 -3.11
N ALA A 122 0.87 3.14 -4.33
CA ALA A 122 0.80 4.04 -5.47
C ALA A 122 -0.33 5.08 -5.28
N SER A 123 0.04 6.28 -4.85
CA SER A 123 -0.88 7.34 -4.37
C SER A 123 -1.15 8.45 -5.38
N SER A 124 -0.42 8.50 -6.51
CA SER A 124 -0.58 9.56 -7.50
C SER A 124 -2.04 9.84 -7.89
N ALA A 125 -2.40 11.12 -7.98
CA ALA A 125 -3.71 11.56 -8.47
C ALA A 125 -4.03 11.06 -9.88
N ALA A 126 -3.02 10.77 -10.70
CA ALA A 126 -3.21 10.23 -12.05
C ALA A 126 -3.80 8.82 -12.09
N LEU A 127 -3.82 8.11 -10.95
CA LEU A 127 -4.45 6.79 -10.84
C LEU A 127 -5.96 6.88 -10.64
N THR A 128 -6.50 8.01 -10.19
CA THR A 128 -7.93 8.20 -9.96
C THR A 128 -8.71 8.01 -11.26
N GLY A 129 -9.48 6.92 -11.36
CA GLY A 129 -10.29 6.60 -12.54
C GLY A 129 -9.50 6.19 -13.79
N ILE A 130 -8.24 5.79 -13.64
CA ILE A 130 -7.38 5.40 -14.78
C ILE A 130 -7.92 4.18 -15.53
N SER A 131 -8.55 3.24 -14.80
CA SER A 131 -9.20 2.04 -15.33
C SER A 131 -10.23 1.51 -14.33
N PRO A 132 -11.35 0.95 -14.78
CA PRO A 132 -12.30 0.27 -13.90
C PRO A 132 -11.77 -1.06 -13.32
N TRP A 133 -10.56 -1.48 -13.68
CA TRP A 133 -9.88 -2.67 -13.19
C TRP A 133 -8.80 -2.34 -12.15
N VAL A 134 -8.57 -1.06 -11.88
CA VAL A 134 -7.53 -0.59 -10.95
C VAL A 134 -8.17 0.01 -9.71
N PHE A 135 -7.76 -0.49 -8.57
CA PHE A 135 -8.16 -0.05 -7.23
C PHE A 135 -6.92 0.29 -6.43
N ARG A 136 -7.06 1.04 -5.34
CA ARG A 136 -5.97 1.29 -4.40
C ARG A 136 -6.47 1.35 -2.96
N VAL A 137 -5.62 0.92 -2.03
CA VAL A 137 -5.93 0.95 -0.60
C VAL A 137 -5.33 2.16 0.13
N ILE A 138 -4.57 2.99 -0.57
CA ILE A 138 -4.02 4.26 -0.06
C ILE A 138 -4.82 5.46 -0.60
N SER A 139 -4.94 6.52 0.21
CA SER A 139 -5.54 7.79 -0.22
C SER A 139 -4.74 8.47 -1.34
N SER A 140 -5.44 9.28 -2.15
CA SER A 140 -4.82 10.01 -3.27
C SER A 140 -3.94 11.16 -2.80
N ASP A 141 -2.84 11.42 -3.50
CA ASP A 141 -1.97 12.58 -3.29
C ASP A 141 -2.72 13.91 -3.41
N SER A 142 -3.82 13.95 -4.16
CA SER A 142 -4.70 15.11 -4.17
C SER A 142 -5.30 15.41 -2.79
N ALA A 143 -5.69 14.37 -2.04
CA ALA A 143 -6.21 14.52 -0.68
C ALA A 143 -5.06 14.64 0.33
N ASN A 144 -4.02 13.83 0.18
CA ASN A 144 -2.86 13.79 1.07
C ASN A 144 -2.14 15.14 1.13
N GLY A 145 -1.88 15.78 -0.01
CA GLY A 145 -1.24 17.09 -0.07
C GLY A 145 -2.08 18.19 0.60
N VAL A 146 -3.41 18.12 0.48
CA VAL A 146 -4.34 19.02 1.20
C VAL A 146 -4.23 18.82 2.71
N ASP A 147 -4.26 17.58 3.18
CA ASP A 147 -4.20 17.27 4.60
C ASP A 147 -2.85 17.67 5.23
N LEU A 148 -1.74 17.44 4.50
CA LEU A 148 -0.39 17.84 4.90
C LEU A 148 -0.24 19.37 4.97
N ALA A 149 -0.77 20.12 4.00
CA ALA A 149 -0.74 21.57 3.99
C ALA A 149 -1.53 22.16 5.17
N ARG A 150 -2.75 21.67 5.39
CA ARG A 150 -3.59 22.07 6.54
C ARG A 150 -2.93 21.72 7.87
N PHE A 151 -2.26 20.58 7.95
CA PHE A 151 -1.52 20.22 9.15
C PHE A 151 -0.36 21.18 9.40
N ALA A 152 0.42 21.52 8.40
CA ALA A 152 1.48 22.53 8.51
C ALA A 152 0.94 23.88 8.99
N GLU A 153 -0.21 24.32 8.47
CA GLU A 153 -0.88 25.56 8.89
C GLU A 153 -1.34 25.51 10.34
N ARG A 154 -1.90 24.37 10.80
CA ARG A 154 -2.28 24.18 12.22
C ARG A 154 -1.07 24.27 13.17
N LEU A 155 0.10 23.82 12.70
CA LEU A 155 1.36 24.00 13.44
C LEU A 155 1.94 25.43 13.37
N GLY A 156 1.22 26.36 12.75
CA GLY A 156 1.61 27.76 12.63
C GLY A 156 2.66 28.05 11.56
N LYS A 157 2.93 27.09 10.66
CA LYS A 157 3.91 27.28 9.58
C LYS A 157 3.42 28.30 8.56
N ARG A 158 4.36 29.14 8.08
CA ARG A 158 4.04 30.25 7.16
C ARG A 158 5.00 30.38 6.00
N ARG A 159 6.18 29.76 6.08
CA ARG A 159 7.23 29.85 5.05
C ARG A 159 7.78 28.45 4.75
N ALA A 160 7.30 27.82 3.69
CA ALA A 160 7.69 26.48 3.31
C ALA A 160 8.71 26.47 2.16
N ALA A 161 9.78 25.71 2.31
CA ALA A 161 10.56 25.19 1.20
C ALA A 161 9.95 23.86 0.79
N VAL A 162 9.67 23.65 -0.51
CA VAL A 162 9.07 22.43 -1.03
C VAL A 162 10.07 21.73 -1.93
N LEU A 163 10.44 20.50 -1.57
CA LEU A 163 11.28 19.62 -2.38
C LEU A 163 10.47 18.39 -2.82
N TYR A 164 10.80 17.86 -3.99
CA TYR A 164 10.14 16.65 -4.50
C TYR A 164 11.11 15.79 -5.32
N GLU A 165 11.03 14.48 -5.18
CA GLU A 165 11.64 13.57 -6.14
C GLU A 165 10.95 13.74 -7.49
N ASN A 166 11.74 13.84 -8.58
CA ASN A 166 11.24 14.20 -9.91
C ASN A 166 10.60 12.99 -10.61
N ASP A 167 9.63 12.39 -9.94
CA ASP A 167 8.80 11.31 -10.44
C ASP A 167 7.30 11.64 -10.35
N THR A 168 6.44 10.67 -10.68
CA THR A 168 4.99 10.86 -10.69
C THR A 168 4.42 11.05 -9.28
N TYR A 169 4.97 10.38 -8.27
CA TYR A 169 4.58 10.51 -6.87
C TYR A 169 5.01 11.85 -6.30
N GLY A 170 6.32 12.11 -6.27
CA GLY A 170 6.90 13.28 -5.62
C GLY A 170 6.36 14.58 -6.17
N ARG A 171 6.35 14.73 -7.51
CA ARG A 171 5.81 15.92 -8.17
C ARG A 171 4.32 16.11 -7.90
N GLY A 172 3.52 15.04 -7.92
CA GLY A 172 2.08 15.10 -7.71
C GLY A 172 1.72 15.55 -6.29
N LEU A 173 2.35 14.93 -5.27
CA LEU A 173 2.14 15.27 -3.86
C LEU A 173 2.61 16.69 -3.53
N ALA A 174 3.80 17.08 -4.02
CA ALA A 174 4.34 18.42 -3.80
C ALA A 174 3.46 19.51 -4.41
N ASP A 175 2.96 19.29 -5.63
CA ASP A 175 2.08 20.24 -6.30
C ASP A 175 0.72 20.38 -5.59
N SER A 176 0.17 19.27 -5.05
CA SER A 176 -1.04 19.31 -4.23
C SER A 176 -0.83 20.08 -2.93
N PHE A 177 0.28 19.84 -2.21
CA PHE A 177 0.67 20.61 -1.04
C PHE A 177 0.80 22.10 -1.35
N ARG A 178 1.60 22.44 -2.35
CA ARG A 178 1.88 23.82 -2.75
C ARG A 178 0.61 24.62 -3.10
N ARG A 179 -0.33 23.99 -3.78
CA ARG A 179 -1.61 24.66 -4.15
C ARG A 179 -2.50 24.95 -2.95
N GLN A 180 -2.40 24.13 -1.90
CA GLN A 180 -3.26 24.24 -0.73
C GLN A 180 -2.63 25.04 0.41
N PHE A 181 -1.30 25.08 0.51
CA PHE A 181 -0.62 25.79 1.60
C PHE A 181 -0.82 27.28 1.49
N GLY A 182 -1.50 27.87 2.51
CA GLY A 182 -1.85 29.30 2.56
C GLY A 182 -0.69 30.22 2.98
N GLY A 183 0.50 29.67 3.30
CA GLY A 183 1.70 30.43 3.56
C GLY A 183 2.51 30.76 2.29
N GLU A 184 3.71 31.32 2.48
CA GLU A 184 4.67 31.55 1.41
C GLU A 184 5.40 30.26 1.06
N VAL A 185 5.36 29.83 -0.21
CA VAL A 185 6.25 28.79 -0.74
C VAL A 185 7.47 29.46 -1.33
N ILE A 186 8.61 29.39 -0.63
CA ILE A 186 9.83 30.12 -1.00
C ILE A 186 10.62 29.43 -2.12
N THR A 187 10.41 28.11 -2.29
CA THR A 187 10.97 27.32 -3.39
C THR A 187 10.10 26.11 -3.68
N PHE A 188 10.18 25.61 -4.92
CA PHE A 188 9.52 24.40 -5.40
C PHE A 188 10.47 23.69 -6.37
N ASP A 189 11.40 22.91 -5.81
CA ASP A 189 12.52 22.37 -6.57
C ASP A 189 12.57 20.84 -6.50
N PRO A 190 13.08 20.17 -7.56
CA PRO A 190 13.37 18.75 -7.50
C PRO A 190 14.57 18.47 -6.58
N ILE A 191 14.61 17.28 -6.02
CA ILE A 191 15.75 16.69 -5.32
C ILE A 191 16.07 15.32 -5.94
N ASP A 192 17.36 14.96 -5.96
CA ASP A 192 17.78 13.64 -6.38
C ASP A 192 17.24 12.56 -5.41
N ALA A 193 16.74 11.45 -5.95
CA ALA A 193 16.14 10.38 -5.14
C ALA A 193 17.13 9.73 -4.16
N ASP A 194 18.42 9.77 -4.43
CA ASP A 194 19.48 9.35 -3.51
C ASP A 194 19.96 10.47 -2.57
N GLY A 195 19.45 11.72 -2.75
CA GLY A 195 19.76 12.89 -1.94
C GLY A 195 21.18 13.41 -2.10
N THR A 196 21.83 13.15 -3.23
CA THR A 196 23.23 13.60 -3.50
C THR A 196 23.37 15.12 -3.56
N ASP A 197 22.27 15.84 -3.82
CA ASP A 197 22.18 17.31 -3.87
C ASP A 197 21.64 17.95 -2.58
N ALA A 198 21.41 17.16 -1.53
CA ALA A 198 20.82 17.63 -0.26
C ALA A 198 21.62 18.77 0.39
N ASP A 199 22.94 18.74 0.29
CA ASP A 199 23.82 19.77 0.87
C ASP A 199 23.60 21.16 0.25
N VAL A 200 23.37 21.23 -1.07
CA VAL A 200 23.11 22.47 -1.80
C VAL A 200 21.77 23.07 -1.38
N HIS A 201 20.71 22.24 -1.30
CA HIS A 201 19.39 22.68 -0.86
C HIS A 201 19.42 23.21 0.58
N ILE A 202 20.03 22.47 1.49
CA ILE A 202 20.10 22.88 2.89
C ILE A 202 20.96 24.15 3.06
N ALA A 203 22.09 24.29 2.36
CA ALA A 203 22.88 25.51 2.41
C ALA A 203 22.08 26.75 1.98
N TRP A 204 21.22 26.61 0.99
CA TRP A 204 20.34 27.68 0.54
C TRP A 204 19.24 27.99 1.59
N PHE A 205 18.65 26.95 2.25
CA PHE A 205 17.63 27.10 3.28
C PHE A 205 18.16 27.77 4.55
N VAL A 206 19.41 27.51 4.93
CA VAL A 206 20.05 28.20 6.06
C VAL A 206 20.04 29.73 5.86
N GLN A 207 20.24 30.19 4.61
CA GLN A 207 20.19 31.62 4.29
C GLN A 207 18.77 32.18 4.21
N ARG A 208 17.81 31.40 3.73
CA ARG A 208 16.41 31.83 3.48
C ARG A 208 15.49 31.64 4.66
N ARG A 209 15.89 30.79 5.63
CA ARG A 209 15.17 30.56 6.91
C ARG A 209 13.70 30.17 6.70
N PRO A 210 13.36 29.08 6.00
CA PRO A 210 12.02 28.54 6.06
C PRO A 210 11.69 28.12 7.49
N ASP A 211 10.42 28.10 7.86
CA ASP A 211 9.96 27.49 9.11
C ASP A 211 9.53 26.02 8.91
N LEU A 212 9.39 25.62 7.63
CA LEU A 212 9.07 24.26 7.21
C LEU A 212 9.85 23.89 5.95
N VAL A 213 10.39 22.65 5.92
CA VAL A 213 10.83 21.97 4.70
C VAL A 213 9.84 20.84 4.46
N PHE A 214 9.01 20.96 3.41
CA PHE A 214 8.13 19.89 2.96
C PHE A 214 8.85 19.08 1.89
N VAL A 215 8.87 17.75 2.03
CA VAL A 215 9.57 16.85 1.12
C VAL A 215 8.61 15.76 0.63
N ALA A 216 8.28 15.81 -0.65
CA ALA A 216 7.57 14.76 -1.35
C ALA A 216 8.58 13.82 -2.01
N GLY A 217 9.11 12.90 -1.22
CA GLY A 217 10.15 11.96 -1.60
C GLY A 217 10.12 10.71 -0.73
N THR A 218 11.10 9.86 -0.92
CA THR A 218 11.23 8.58 -0.21
C THR A 218 12.18 8.66 0.98
N GLU A 219 12.36 7.54 1.66
CA GLU A 219 13.24 7.41 2.83
C GLU A 219 14.67 7.89 2.53
N ARG A 220 15.23 7.54 1.37
CA ARG A 220 16.63 7.79 1.02
C ARG A 220 16.92 9.30 0.92
N SER A 221 16.15 10.03 0.13
CA SER A 221 16.27 11.49 0.02
C SER A 221 15.96 12.18 1.35
N GLY A 222 14.97 11.68 2.08
CA GLY A 222 14.60 12.17 3.41
C GLY A 222 15.72 12.10 4.41
N LEU A 223 16.37 10.94 4.56
CA LEU A 223 17.51 10.77 5.47
C LEU A 223 18.71 11.61 5.06
N ALA A 224 18.98 11.77 3.76
CA ALA A 224 20.03 12.64 3.28
C ALA A 224 19.79 14.11 3.68
N LEU A 225 18.58 14.62 3.46
CA LEU A 225 18.20 15.98 3.85
C LEU A 225 18.27 16.20 5.37
N LEU A 226 17.76 15.28 6.18
CA LEU A 226 17.81 15.37 7.63
C LEU A 226 19.25 15.38 8.15
N ARG A 227 20.13 14.59 7.54
CA ARG A 227 21.58 14.56 7.87
C ARG A 227 22.24 15.91 7.58
N GLU A 228 22.00 16.45 6.39
CA GLU A 228 22.54 17.74 6.01
C GLU A 228 21.96 18.91 6.82
N ALA A 229 20.67 18.88 7.12
CA ALA A 229 20.02 19.88 7.97
C ALA A 229 20.67 19.92 9.37
N ARG A 230 20.94 18.75 9.95
CA ARG A 230 21.65 18.67 11.25
C ARG A 230 23.09 19.18 11.13
N ARG A 231 23.81 18.76 10.08
CA ARG A 231 25.20 19.19 9.85
C ARG A 231 25.31 20.71 9.71
N GLN A 232 24.36 21.32 8.98
CA GLN A 232 24.35 22.75 8.70
C GLN A 232 23.50 23.57 9.69
N GLN A 233 22.98 22.95 10.75
CA GLN A 233 22.20 23.57 11.83
C GLN A 233 20.97 24.34 11.32
N LEU A 234 20.25 23.80 10.34
CA LEU A 234 18.99 24.37 9.86
C LEU A 234 17.90 24.21 10.93
N GLY A 235 17.33 25.33 11.39
CA GLY A 235 16.29 25.38 12.43
C GLY A 235 14.85 25.32 11.87
N ALA A 236 14.60 24.54 10.82
CA ALA A 236 13.27 24.33 10.26
C ALA A 236 12.67 22.97 10.70
N ASP A 237 11.34 22.88 10.80
CA ASP A 237 10.68 21.57 10.89
C ASP A 237 10.69 20.89 9.52
N PHE A 238 10.75 19.56 9.53
CA PHE A 238 10.63 18.74 8.32
C PHE A 238 9.31 18.00 8.31
N LEU A 239 8.64 17.97 7.17
CA LEU A 239 7.38 17.27 6.93
C LEU A 239 7.49 16.44 5.66
N GLY A 240 7.28 15.12 5.76
CA GLY A 240 7.18 14.22 4.62
C GLY A 240 5.79 13.63 4.45
N GLY A 241 5.53 13.06 3.29
CA GLY A 241 4.37 12.19 3.03
C GLY A 241 4.61 10.75 3.46
N ASP A 242 3.81 9.83 2.92
CA ASP A 242 3.88 8.39 3.18
C ASP A 242 5.22 7.75 2.75
N GLY A 243 5.89 8.28 1.73
CA GLY A 243 7.24 7.86 1.34
C GLY A 243 8.30 8.04 2.43
N TRP A 244 8.00 8.83 3.48
CA TRP A 244 8.89 9.06 4.62
C TRP A 244 8.65 8.10 5.79
N THR A 245 7.71 7.16 5.71
CA THR A 245 7.46 6.23 6.82
C THR A 245 8.69 5.39 7.18
N GLY A 246 9.56 5.10 6.21
CA GLY A 246 10.82 4.36 6.41
C GLY A 246 11.96 5.14 7.08
N VAL A 247 11.90 6.49 7.19
CA VAL A 247 13.01 7.27 7.81
C VAL A 247 13.19 6.94 9.29
N VAL A 248 12.24 6.24 9.93
CA VAL A 248 12.37 5.69 11.29
C VAL A 248 13.51 4.68 11.43
N ALA A 249 14.05 4.18 10.33
CA ALA A 249 15.24 3.30 10.32
C ALA A 249 16.49 3.99 10.92
N ASP A 250 16.59 5.32 10.86
CA ASP A 250 17.57 6.10 11.63
C ASP A 250 16.85 6.97 12.67
N PRO A 251 16.49 6.39 13.84
CA PRO A 251 15.65 7.07 14.84
C PRO A 251 16.33 8.31 15.45
N VAL A 252 17.66 8.35 15.45
CA VAL A 252 18.40 9.50 15.97
C VAL A 252 18.30 10.66 14.98
N LEU A 253 18.48 10.37 13.69
CA LEU A 253 18.47 11.38 12.65
C LEU A 253 17.05 11.92 12.41
N ALA A 254 16.06 11.05 12.43
CA ALA A 254 14.67 11.37 12.12
C ALA A 254 13.89 11.93 13.33
N GLU A 255 14.48 11.98 14.54
CA GLU A 255 13.78 12.48 15.75
C GLU A 255 13.20 13.86 15.52
N GLY A 256 11.89 14.00 15.78
CA GLY A 256 11.16 15.25 15.63
C GLY A 256 10.57 15.50 14.24
N ALA A 257 10.99 14.77 13.21
CA ALA A 257 10.41 14.89 11.86
C ALA A 257 8.90 14.57 11.86
N LEU A 258 8.16 15.27 11.02
CA LEU A 258 6.72 15.10 10.84
C LEU A 258 6.47 14.22 9.62
N VAL A 259 5.51 13.30 9.71
CA VAL A 259 5.18 12.39 8.62
C VAL A 259 3.68 12.21 8.52
N GLY A 260 3.12 12.42 7.33
CA GLY A 260 1.78 11.97 7.00
C GLY A 260 1.82 10.49 6.65
N ALA A 261 1.38 9.63 7.54
CA ALA A 261 1.48 8.19 7.40
C ALA A 261 0.10 7.53 7.19
N PRO A 262 -0.02 6.50 6.34
CA PRO A 262 -1.27 5.76 6.19
C PRO A 262 -1.59 4.88 7.40
N PHE A 263 -0.60 4.64 8.26
CA PHE A 263 -0.71 3.76 9.42
C PHE A 263 0.34 4.12 10.49
N THR A 264 0.03 3.81 11.75
CA THR A 264 0.98 3.83 12.87
C THR A 264 0.80 2.57 13.73
N SER A 265 1.90 1.99 14.20
CA SER A 265 1.88 0.84 15.12
C SER A 265 1.23 1.15 16.48
N LEU A 266 0.97 2.42 16.76
CA LEU A 266 0.26 2.89 17.96
C LEU A 266 -1.27 2.99 17.78
N ASP A 267 -1.81 2.60 16.62
CA ASP A 267 -3.26 2.56 16.41
C ASP A 267 -3.92 1.56 17.36
N SER A 268 -4.88 2.04 18.16
CA SER A 268 -5.53 1.23 19.20
C SER A 268 -6.69 0.36 18.69
N ARG A 269 -7.04 0.42 17.40
CA ARG A 269 -8.09 -0.43 16.84
C ARG A 269 -7.70 -1.91 16.92
N PRO A 270 -8.64 -2.82 17.26
CA PRO A 270 -8.34 -4.23 17.43
C PRO A 270 -7.68 -4.88 16.21
N GLU A 271 -8.08 -4.49 14.99
CA GLU A 271 -7.51 -4.98 13.73
C GLU A 271 -6.05 -4.59 13.61
N ALA A 272 -5.74 -3.33 13.89
CA ALA A 272 -4.39 -2.80 13.84
C ALA A 272 -3.47 -3.46 14.88
N GLN A 273 -3.94 -3.63 16.11
CA GLN A 273 -3.15 -4.27 17.17
C GLN A 273 -2.85 -5.74 16.87
N ARG A 274 -3.83 -6.52 16.38
CA ARG A 274 -3.58 -7.91 15.96
C ARG A 274 -2.53 -8.00 14.86
N PHE A 275 -2.61 -7.12 13.86
CA PHE A 275 -1.62 -7.04 12.79
C PHE A 275 -0.22 -6.72 13.33
N VAL A 276 -0.09 -5.71 14.22
CA VAL A 276 1.18 -5.31 14.84
C VAL A 276 1.79 -6.48 15.62
N GLU A 277 0.99 -7.18 16.44
CA GLU A 277 1.45 -8.34 17.20
C GLU A 277 1.93 -9.47 16.31
N ALA A 278 1.15 -9.81 15.26
CA ALA A 278 1.49 -10.86 14.30
C ALA A 278 2.75 -10.51 13.49
N PHE A 279 2.88 -9.25 13.07
CA PHE A 279 4.03 -8.78 12.32
C PHE A 279 5.30 -8.83 13.17
N ARG A 280 5.25 -8.34 14.42
CA ARG A 280 6.36 -8.42 15.39
C ARG A 280 6.78 -9.87 15.65
N ALA A 281 5.80 -10.76 15.84
CA ALA A 281 6.07 -12.17 16.08
C ALA A 281 6.80 -12.85 14.92
N ARG A 282 6.51 -12.42 13.67
CA ARG A 282 7.08 -13.02 12.48
C ARG A 282 8.42 -12.40 12.06
N PHE A 283 8.55 -11.08 12.15
CA PHE A 283 9.68 -10.34 11.58
C PHE A 283 10.58 -9.69 12.63
N SER A 284 10.20 -9.68 13.92
CA SER A 284 10.93 -9.08 15.04
C SER A 284 11.16 -7.56 14.89
N GLU A 285 10.25 -6.88 14.18
CA GLU A 285 10.24 -5.44 13.95
C GLU A 285 8.81 -4.88 13.96
N ASP A 286 8.67 -3.57 14.08
CA ASP A 286 7.36 -2.91 13.95
C ASP A 286 6.96 -2.77 12.48
N PRO A 287 5.66 -3.03 12.14
CA PRO A 287 5.17 -2.75 10.80
C PRO A 287 5.07 -1.25 10.56
N ASP A 288 5.38 -0.84 9.35
CA ASP A 288 5.12 0.49 8.83
C ASP A 288 3.83 0.56 7.98
N GLY A 289 3.55 1.72 7.40
CA GLY A 289 2.40 1.92 6.53
C GLY A 289 2.45 1.09 5.25
N ASN A 290 3.65 0.80 4.73
CA ASN A 290 3.84 0.00 3.52
C ASN A 290 3.41 -1.44 3.74
N ALA A 291 3.83 -2.03 4.85
CA ALA A 291 3.43 -3.38 5.23
C ALA A 291 1.93 -3.47 5.52
N ALA A 292 1.36 -2.48 6.22
CA ALA A 292 -0.06 -2.45 6.57
C ALA A 292 -0.96 -2.34 5.33
N LEU A 293 -0.61 -1.50 4.35
CA LEU A 293 -1.36 -1.36 3.10
C LEU A 293 -1.30 -2.63 2.24
N ALA A 294 -0.13 -3.28 2.15
CA ALA A 294 -0.01 -4.53 1.40
C ALA A 294 -0.80 -5.67 2.05
N TYR A 295 -0.79 -5.75 3.39
CA TYR A 295 -1.64 -6.68 4.12
C TYR A 295 -3.12 -6.46 3.81
N ASP A 296 -3.61 -5.22 3.86
CA ASP A 296 -4.99 -4.86 3.52
C ASP A 296 -5.34 -5.19 2.07
N ALA A 297 -4.44 -4.95 1.12
CA ALA A 297 -4.65 -5.25 -0.29
C ALA A 297 -4.83 -6.76 -0.54
N VAL A 298 -4.05 -7.60 0.14
CA VAL A 298 -4.25 -9.06 0.09
C VAL A 298 -5.60 -9.43 0.71
N GLN A 299 -5.93 -8.88 1.89
CA GLN A 299 -7.16 -9.22 2.60
C GLN A 299 -8.42 -8.87 1.79
N ILE A 300 -8.48 -7.71 1.13
CA ILE A 300 -9.66 -7.33 0.34
C ILE A 300 -9.82 -8.20 -0.90
N VAL A 301 -8.73 -8.55 -1.60
CA VAL A 301 -8.76 -9.47 -2.74
C VAL A 301 -9.21 -10.87 -2.32
N VAL A 302 -8.68 -11.38 -1.22
CA VAL A 302 -9.06 -12.68 -0.66
C VAL A 302 -10.52 -12.72 -0.23
N ALA A 303 -11.03 -11.63 0.36
CA ALA A 303 -12.46 -11.51 0.68
C ALA A 303 -13.33 -11.59 -0.58
N GLY A 304 -12.89 -10.96 -1.67
CA GLY A 304 -13.54 -11.05 -2.98
C GLY A 304 -13.54 -12.50 -3.52
N ILE A 305 -12.40 -13.16 -3.51
CA ILE A 305 -12.28 -14.54 -3.98
C ILE A 305 -13.15 -15.50 -3.15
N ARG A 306 -13.25 -15.29 -1.84
CA ARG A 306 -14.18 -16.07 -0.99
C ARG A 306 -15.64 -15.86 -1.37
N ALA A 307 -16.00 -14.67 -1.82
CA ALA A 307 -17.38 -14.31 -2.16
C ALA A 307 -17.79 -14.78 -3.57
N VAL A 308 -16.91 -14.62 -4.57
CA VAL A 308 -17.28 -14.80 -6.00
C VAL A 308 -16.36 -15.78 -6.75
N GLY A 309 -15.37 -16.38 -6.09
CA GLY A 309 -14.39 -17.28 -6.74
C GLY A 309 -13.28 -16.53 -7.45
N THR A 310 -12.59 -17.27 -8.34
CA THR A 310 -11.37 -16.80 -9.03
C THR A 310 -11.62 -16.20 -10.42
N ASP A 311 -12.87 -16.10 -10.86
CA ASP A 311 -13.21 -15.42 -12.11
C ASP A 311 -12.82 -13.94 -12.05
N ARG A 312 -11.98 -13.51 -12.98
CA ARG A 312 -11.37 -12.17 -12.99
C ARG A 312 -12.41 -11.06 -13.10
N THR A 313 -13.46 -11.26 -13.90
CA THR A 313 -14.54 -10.28 -14.11
C THR A 313 -15.42 -10.20 -12.88
N ALA A 314 -15.85 -11.33 -12.33
CA ALA A 314 -16.65 -11.36 -11.11
C ALA A 314 -15.91 -10.74 -9.93
N LEU A 315 -14.59 -10.98 -9.80
CA LEU A 315 -13.77 -10.40 -8.76
C LEU A 315 -13.64 -8.87 -8.92
N ARG A 316 -13.40 -8.39 -10.14
CA ARG A 316 -13.40 -6.95 -10.44
C ARG A 316 -14.74 -6.30 -10.09
N ASP A 317 -15.85 -6.90 -10.48
CA ASP A 317 -17.19 -6.39 -10.18
C ASP A 317 -17.49 -6.38 -8.68
N TRP A 318 -17.01 -7.42 -7.98
CA TRP A 318 -17.13 -7.47 -6.52
C TRP A 318 -16.34 -6.36 -5.84
N LEU A 319 -15.10 -6.09 -6.27
CA LEU A 319 -14.28 -4.98 -5.75
C LEU A 319 -14.95 -3.63 -6.03
N ALA A 320 -15.42 -3.39 -7.26
CA ALA A 320 -16.11 -2.17 -7.64
C ALA A 320 -17.42 -1.96 -6.86
N GLY A 321 -18.07 -3.05 -6.43
CA GLY A 321 -19.26 -3.02 -5.60
C GLY A 321 -19.01 -2.77 -4.10
N ARG A 322 -17.76 -2.64 -3.63
CA ARG A 322 -17.45 -2.38 -2.21
C ARG A 322 -17.60 -0.89 -1.88
N THR A 323 -18.83 -0.44 -1.72
CA THR A 323 -19.15 0.92 -1.27
C THR A 323 -18.92 1.09 0.24
N ALA A 324 -19.12 2.30 0.77
CA ALA A 324 -18.97 2.59 2.19
C ALA A 324 -19.85 1.69 3.08
N GLU A 325 -21.08 1.39 2.65
CA GLU A 325 -22.04 0.54 3.39
C GLU A 325 -21.61 -0.93 3.44
N GLN A 326 -20.73 -1.34 2.51
CA GLN A 326 -20.25 -2.71 2.38
C GLN A 326 -18.74 -2.82 2.70
N ALA A 327 -18.20 -1.80 3.35
CA ALA A 327 -16.79 -1.76 3.71
C ALA A 327 -16.38 -2.94 4.61
N ILE A 328 -15.17 -3.43 4.41
CA ILE A 328 -14.56 -4.46 5.24
C ILE A 328 -13.58 -3.77 6.19
N PRO A 329 -13.53 -4.14 7.48
CA PRO A 329 -12.52 -3.63 8.39
C PRO A 329 -11.11 -4.02 7.92
N GLY A 330 -10.22 -3.03 7.80
CA GLY A 330 -8.80 -3.22 7.50
C GLY A 330 -7.89 -2.60 8.56
N VAL A 331 -6.62 -2.95 8.53
CA VAL A 331 -5.63 -2.44 9.47
C VAL A 331 -5.31 -0.96 9.24
N THR A 332 -5.43 -0.49 8.01
CA THR A 332 -5.28 0.93 7.66
C THR A 332 -6.62 1.68 7.60
N GLY A 333 -7.71 1.10 8.10
CA GLY A 333 -9.07 1.64 8.04
C GLY A 333 -10.00 0.82 7.14
N ALA A 334 -11.19 1.35 6.89
CA ALA A 334 -12.19 0.67 6.06
C ALA A 334 -11.69 0.39 4.63
N LEU A 335 -11.98 -0.80 4.13
CA LEU A 335 -11.67 -1.23 2.77
C LEU A 335 -12.95 -1.15 1.93
N ALA A 336 -13.07 -0.09 1.19
CA ALA A 336 -14.16 0.20 0.26
C ALA A 336 -13.66 1.16 -0.82
N PHE A 337 -14.33 1.19 -1.96
CA PHE A 337 -13.88 1.95 -3.12
C PHE A 337 -14.97 2.87 -3.68
N HIS A 338 -14.54 4.02 -4.17
CA HIS A 338 -15.31 4.84 -5.09
C HIS A 338 -15.33 4.21 -6.49
N ALA A 339 -16.24 4.65 -7.34
CA ALA A 339 -16.27 4.22 -8.75
C ALA A 339 -14.98 4.52 -9.52
N SER A 340 -14.17 5.44 -9.01
CA SER A 340 -12.83 5.76 -9.54
C SER A 340 -11.74 4.76 -9.14
N GLY A 341 -12.03 3.76 -8.31
CA GLY A 341 -11.03 2.86 -7.72
C GLY A 341 -10.30 3.42 -6.50
N ASP A 342 -10.56 4.67 -6.12
CA ASP A 342 -10.00 5.30 -4.92
C ASP A 342 -10.65 4.75 -3.65
N PRO A 343 -9.93 4.66 -2.51
CA PRO A 343 -10.51 4.18 -1.27
C PRO A 343 -11.48 5.20 -0.67
N VAL A 344 -12.53 4.69 -0.03
CA VAL A 344 -13.49 5.52 0.70
C VAL A 344 -12.97 5.81 2.11
N GLY A 345 -12.99 7.10 2.50
CA GLY A 345 -12.77 7.51 3.89
C GLY A 345 -11.38 7.30 4.45
N LYS A 346 -10.37 7.06 3.61
CA LYS A 346 -8.98 6.99 4.04
C LYS A 346 -8.32 8.38 4.00
N SER A 347 -7.50 8.64 5.02
CA SER A 347 -6.67 9.83 5.15
C SER A 347 -5.39 9.47 5.89
N PHE A 348 -4.39 10.35 5.83
CA PHE A 348 -3.18 10.20 6.62
C PHE A 348 -3.42 10.43 8.11
N VAL A 349 -2.71 9.68 8.93
CA VAL A 349 -2.47 10.00 10.33
C VAL A 349 -1.26 10.94 10.37
N MET A 350 -1.45 12.16 10.86
CA MET A 350 -0.34 13.09 11.04
C MET A 350 0.47 12.68 12.26
N THR A 351 1.74 12.37 12.04
CA THR A 351 2.64 11.81 13.04
C THR A 351 3.88 12.67 13.23
N ARG A 352 4.51 12.51 14.40
CA ARG A 352 5.87 12.99 14.69
C ARG A 352 6.72 11.80 15.11
N ILE A 353 7.91 11.71 14.58
CA ILE A 353 8.84 10.66 14.99
C ILE A 353 9.35 10.96 16.39
N ARG A 354 9.16 10.00 17.30
CA ARG A 354 9.63 10.02 18.68
C ARG A 354 10.20 8.66 19.05
N ASN A 355 11.44 8.61 19.43
CA ASN A 355 12.13 7.37 19.79
C ASN A 355 12.00 6.26 18.72
N GLY A 356 12.13 6.62 17.44
CA GLY A 356 12.01 5.69 16.32
C GLY A 356 10.59 5.20 16.01
N THR A 357 9.54 5.86 16.55
CA THR A 357 8.15 5.48 16.32
C THR A 357 7.36 6.66 15.75
N LEU A 358 6.46 6.37 14.81
CA LEU A 358 5.49 7.33 14.27
C LEU A 358 4.37 7.57 15.29
N ALA A 359 4.59 8.48 16.23
CA ALA A 359 3.60 8.85 17.24
C ALA A 359 2.61 9.90 16.70
N PRO A 360 1.30 9.82 17.02
CA PRO A 360 0.36 10.86 16.64
C PRO A 360 0.86 12.25 17.04
N ALA A 361 0.86 13.18 16.09
CA ALA A 361 1.35 14.54 16.33
C ALA A 361 0.31 15.43 17.04
N GLU A 362 0.76 16.46 17.76
CA GLU A 362 -0.11 17.51 18.24
C GLU A 362 -0.75 18.21 17.04
N GLY A 363 -2.06 18.50 17.10
CA GLY A 363 -2.79 19.08 15.98
C GLY A 363 -3.10 18.08 14.83
N ALA A 364 -2.96 16.79 15.07
CA ALA A 364 -3.26 15.74 14.08
C ALA A 364 -4.75 15.63 13.71
N ARG A 365 -5.66 16.25 14.48
CA ARG A 365 -7.12 16.25 14.25
C ARG A 365 -7.62 17.61 13.77
#